data_d8641ab1238544d1ebd681990ce031fb
#
_entry.id   d8641ab1238544d1ebd681990ce031fb
#
_cell.length_a   1.000
_cell.length_b   1.000
_cell.length_c   1.000
_cell.angle_alpha   90.00
_cell.angle_beta   90.00
_cell.angle_gamma   90.00
#
_symmetry.space_group_name_H-M   'P 1'
#
loop_
_entity.id
_entity.type
_entity.pdbx_description
1 polymer ?
#
loop_
_entity_poly.entity_id
_entity_poly.type
_entity_poly.pdbx_seq_one_letter_code
_entity_poly.pdbx_strand_id
1 'polypeptide(L)'
;MKRIFLLLTVVAMTALTGCSNNDDRIYSDNDTIAEVFEINGNTTFTAANGYTINYTLSPQIFSSDMILVYRLSGTNAGNDVWEALPQTYYFNNGADDLLYTFDFSVNDINIYIDSTFPAEDAPAFSVNQVFRVVVIPGFLSNKSATNTASVDLTDYNAVMQAYNLNSSNVRTIGER
;
A
#
# COMPACT_ATOMS: atom_id res chain seq x y z
N MET A 1 -7.14 -12.70 70.13
CA MET A 1 -7.02 -13.56 68.93
C MET A 1 -8.06 -13.26 67.85
N LYS A 2 -9.30 -12.87 68.20
CA LYS A 2 -10.33 -12.55 67.20
C LYS A 2 -10.07 -11.29 66.32
N ARG A 3 -9.27 -10.32 66.79
CA ARG A 3 -8.99 -9.07 66.07
C ARG A 3 -7.87 -9.21 65.01
N ILE A 4 -7.04 -10.22 65.15
CA ILE A 4 -5.94 -10.48 64.18
C ILE A 4 -6.45 -11.20 62.95
N PHE A 5 -7.49 -12.04 63.10
CA PHE A 5 -8.12 -12.72 61.97
C PHE A 5 -8.87 -11.76 61.01
N LEU A 6 -9.43 -10.67 61.58
CA LEU A 6 -10.16 -9.68 60.79
C LEU A 6 -9.23 -8.80 59.94
N LEU A 7 -8.01 -8.55 60.38
CA LEU A 7 -7.00 -7.83 59.64
C LEU A 7 -6.39 -8.64 58.49
N LEU A 8 -6.27 -9.96 58.67
CA LEU A 8 -5.78 -10.84 57.62
C LEU A 8 -6.76 -11.05 56.46
N THR A 9 -8.06 -10.96 56.71
CA THR A 9 -9.07 -11.08 55.67
C THR A 9 -9.22 -9.82 54.82
N VAL A 10 -8.89 -8.65 55.36
CA VAL A 10 -8.92 -7.39 54.58
C VAL A 10 -7.74 -7.27 53.65
N VAL A 11 -6.55 -7.77 54.01
CA VAL A 11 -5.35 -7.76 53.17
C VAL A 11 -5.43 -8.75 52.01
N ALA A 12 -6.21 -9.86 52.17
CA ALA A 12 -6.42 -10.85 51.12
C ALA A 12 -7.34 -10.39 49.98
N MET A 13 -8.18 -9.35 50.19
CA MET A 13 -9.09 -8.84 49.19
C MET A 13 -8.56 -7.74 48.29
N THR A 14 -7.35 -7.20 48.57
CA THR A 14 -6.74 -6.15 47.76
C THR A 14 -5.77 -6.65 46.69
N ALA A 15 -5.51 -7.96 46.63
CA ALA A 15 -4.56 -8.55 45.70
C ALA A 15 -5.14 -9.04 44.37
N LEU A 16 -6.43 -8.79 44.08
CA LEU A 16 -7.10 -9.29 42.87
C LEU A 16 -7.48 -8.20 41.86
N THR A 17 -6.97 -6.98 42.04
CA THR A 17 -7.07 -5.98 40.94
C THR A 17 -5.82 -6.04 40.08
N GLY A 18 -5.58 -7.17 39.46
CA GLY A 18 -4.72 -7.28 38.32
C GLY A 18 -5.48 -6.65 37.15
N CYS A 19 -5.24 -5.36 36.87
CA CYS A 19 -5.63 -4.76 35.61
C CYS A 19 -4.84 -5.45 34.50
N SER A 20 -5.45 -6.44 33.88
CA SER A 20 -5.08 -6.88 32.54
C SER A 20 -5.59 -5.82 31.59
N ASN A 21 -4.82 -4.75 31.38
CA ASN A 21 -5.00 -3.87 30.25
C ASN A 21 -4.37 -4.53 29.01
N ASN A 22 -4.88 -5.68 28.64
CA ASN A 22 -4.77 -6.15 27.28
C ASN A 22 -5.89 -5.44 26.51
N ASP A 23 -5.63 -4.22 26.09
CA ASP A 23 -6.32 -3.61 24.95
C ASP A 23 -5.91 -4.36 23.66
N ASP A 24 -6.05 -5.67 23.65
CA ASP A 24 -6.16 -6.45 22.43
C ASP A 24 -7.55 -6.12 21.84
N ARG A 25 -7.67 -4.89 21.38
CA ARG A 25 -8.74 -4.55 20.43
C ARG A 25 -8.38 -5.34 19.18
N ILE A 26 -8.99 -6.49 19.05
CA ILE A 26 -9.09 -7.18 17.77
C ILE A 26 -9.88 -6.21 16.90
N TYR A 27 -9.15 -5.36 16.14
CA TYR A 27 -9.75 -4.61 15.06
C TYR A 27 -10.23 -5.65 14.05
N SER A 28 -11.53 -5.95 14.09
CA SER A 28 -12.13 -6.76 13.06
C SER A 28 -12.12 -5.94 11.78
N ASP A 29 -11.29 -6.35 10.84
CA ASP A 29 -11.32 -5.83 9.49
C ASP A 29 -12.66 -6.23 8.87
N ASN A 30 -13.56 -5.26 8.70
CA ASN A 30 -14.82 -5.42 8.00
C ASN A 30 -14.84 -4.58 6.72
N ASP A 31 -13.70 -4.03 6.32
CA ASP A 31 -13.60 -3.30 5.07
C ASP A 31 -13.74 -4.29 3.90
N THR A 32 -14.70 -3.97 3.04
CA THR A 32 -15.03 -4.79 1.87
C THR A 32 -14.96 -4.00 0.58
N ILE A 33 -14.44 -2.77 0.64
CA ILE A 33 -14.42 -1.84 -0.50
C ILE A 33 -12.97 -1.64 -0.91
N ALA A 34 -12.62 -2.09 -2.10
CA ALA A 34 -11.33 -1.75 -2.69
C ALA A 34 -11.30 -0.26 -3.03
N GLU A 35 -10.14 0.35 -2.85
CA GLU A 35 -9.90 1.77 -3.14
C GLU A 35 -8.84 1.93 -4.22
N VAL A 36 -8.95 3.03 -4.97
CA VAL A 36 -7.94 3.43 -5.94
C VAL A 36 -7.63 4.92 -5.78
N PHE A 37 -6.35 5.25 -5.76
CA PHE A 37 -5.89 6.63 -5.78
C PHE A 37 -4.65 6.80 -6.65
N GLU A 38 -4.35 8.04 -7.01
CA GLU A 38 -3.23 8.40 -7.86
C GLU A 38 -2.23 9.25 -7.08
N ILE A 39 -0.96 8.84 -7.10
CA ILE A 39 0.16 9.63 -6.61
C ILE A 39 0.70 10.40 -7.81
N ASN A 40 0.50 11.73 -7.79
CA ASN A 40 0.92 12.66 -8.82
C ASN A 40 1.47 13.93 -8.15
N GLY A 41 2.58 14.46 -8.65
CA GLY A 41 3.30 15.56 -8.01
C GLY A 41 4.38 15.09 -7.02
N ASN A 42 5.50 15.80 -7.00
CA ASN A 42 6.71 15.46 -6.24
C ASN A 42 7.23 14.02 -6.42
N THR A 43 6.93 13.43 -7.57
CA THR A 43 7.29 12.05 -7.94
C THR A 43 8.54 12.03 -8.82
N THR A 44 9.52 12.86 -8.45
CA THR A 44 10.82 12.90 -9.12
C THR A 44 11.83 12.11 -8.31
N PHE A 45 12.46 11.14 -8.97
CA PHE A 45 13.49 10.30 -8.39
C PHE A 45 14.86 10.94 -8.64
N THR A 46 15.62 11.15 -7.58
CA THR A 46 16.94 11.78 -7.62
C THR A 46 17.89 11.10 -6.65
N ALA A 47 19.19 11.29 -6.84
CA ALA A 47 20.18 10.84 -5.86
C ALA A 47 19.93 11.46 -4.46
N ALA A 48 19.39 12.67 -4.39
CA ALA A 48 19.14 13.37 -3.14
C ALA A 48 18.03 12.69 -2.29
N ASN A 49 17.03 12.06 -2.92
CA ASN A 49 16.00 11.29 -2.23
C ASN A 49 16.28 9.78 -2.24
N GLY A 50 17.48 9.36 -2.63
CA GLY A 50 17.87 7.97 -2.74
C GLY A 50 17.03 7.19 -3.75
N TYR A 51 16.59 7.87 -4.82
CA TYR A 51 15.68 7.31 -5.84
C TYR A 51 14.43 6.67 -5.26
N THR A 52 13.89 7.28 -4.21
CA THR A 52 12.73 6.77 -3.47
C THR A 52 11.65 7.84 -3.35
N ILE A 53 10.41 7.45 -3.58
CA ILE A 53 9.22 8.23 -3.28
C ILE A 53 8.50 7.55 -2.12
N ASN A 54 8.34 8.24 -1.01
CA ASN A 54 7.56 7.79 0.14
C ASN A 54 6.20 8.46 0.15
N TYR A 55 5.14 7.66 0.34
CA TYR A 55 3.78 8.13 0.51
C TYR A 55 3.19 7.58 1.81
N THR A 56 2.80 8.49 2.72
CA THR A 56 2.14 8.13 3.98
C THR A 56 0.65 7.88 3.75
N LEU A 57 0.16 6.73 4.16
CA LEU A 57 -1.25 6.36 4.09
C LEU A 57 -2.04 7.02 5.23
N SER A 58 -3.11 7.74 4.88
CA SER A 58 -4.01 8.37 5.84
C SER A 58 -5.46 8.30 5.33
N PRO A 59 -6.29 7.48 5.97
CA PRO A 59 -6.00 6.57 7.09
C PRO A 59 -5.00 5.46 6.71
N GLN A 60 -4.44 4.80 7.72
CA GLN A 60 -3.65 3.58 7.52
C GLN A 60 -4.55 2.46 7.00
N ILE A 61 -3.97 1.51 6.27
CA ILE A 61 -4.65 0.29 5.82
C ILE A 61 -4.64 -0.79 6.91
N PHE A 62 -5.45 -1.83 6.74
CA PHE A 62 -5.40 -3.00 7.61
C PHE A 62 -4.21 -3.90 7.25
N SER A 63 -3.72 -4.67 8.23
CA SER A 63 -2.60 -5.60 8.01
C SER A 63 -2.92 -6.76 7.07
N SER A 64 -4.20 -6.98 6.78
CA SER A 64 -4.71 -7.98 5.84
C SER A 64 -4.76 -7.47 4.41
N ASP A 65 -4.70 -6.15 4.20
CA ASP A 65 -4.87 -5.53 2.89
C ASP A 65 -3.65 -5.75 2.00
N MET A 66 -3.91 -5.76 0.70
CA MET A 66 -2.89 -5.86 -0.33
C MET A 66 -2.82 -4.54 -1.12
N ILE A 67 -1.62 -4.11 -1.46
CA ILE A 67 -1.40 -2.97 -2.35
C ILE A 67 -0.90 -3.47 -3.71
N LEU A 68 -1.48 -2.92 -4.77
CA LEU A 68 -0.96 -2.99 -6.13
C LEU A 68 -0.56 -1.59 -6.58
N VAL A 69 0.54 -1.47 -7.28
CA VAL A 69 1.03 -0.20 -7.83
C VAL A 69 1.21 -0.32 -9.32
N TYR A 70 0.69 0.65 -10.07
CA TYR A 70 0.81 0.76 -11.51
C TYR A 70 1.44 2.11 -11.87
N ARG A 71 2.39 2.12 -12.80
CA ARG A 71 2.99 3.32 -13.35
C ARG A 71 2.28 3.72 -14.64
N LEU A 72 2.01 5.01 -14.82
CA LEU A 72 1.59 5.55 -16.11
C LEU A 72 2.78 5.55 -17.07
N SER A 73 2.76 4.68 -18.08
CA SER A 73 3.83 4.58 -19.07
C SER A 73 3.61 5.49 -20.28
N GLY A 74 2.38 5.94 -20.48
CA GLY A 74 2.02 6.80 -21.59
C GLY A 74 0.55 6.72 -21.95
N THR A 75 0.19 7.07 -23.18
CA THR A 75 -1.17 6.98 -23.70
C THR A 75 -1.19 6.23 -25.02
N ASN A 76 -2.25 5.45 -25.25
CA ASN A 76 -2.52 4.79 -26.51
C ASN A 76 -3.94 5.08 -26.97
N ALA A 77 -4.10 5.65 -28.14
CA ALA A 77 -5.38 6.07 -28.71
C ALA A 77 -6.24 6.94 -27.74
N GLY A 78 -5.57 7.78 -26.95
CA GLY A 78 -6.21 8.67 -25.96
C GLY A 78 -6.54 8.01 -24.63
N ASN A 79 -6.16 6.76 -24.41
CA ASN A 79 -6.32 6.06 -23.13
C ASN A 79 -4.98 5.91 -22.43
N ASP A 80 -4.97 6.07 -21.12
CA ASP A 80 -3.81 5.83 -20.27
C ASP A 80 -3.37 4.38 -20.33
N VAL A 81 -2.05 4.17 -20.39
CA VAL A 81 -1.42 2.85 -20.36
C VAL A 81 -0.75 2.69 -19.00
N TRP A 82 -1.23 1.75 -18.22
CA TRP A 82 -0.78 1.45 -16.88
C TRP A 82 0.01 0.15 -16.86
N GLU A 83 1.23 0.21 -16.33
CA GLU A 83 2.13 -0.94 -16.19
C GLU A 83 2.29 -1.29 -14.71
N ALA A 84 2.04 -2.57 -14.38
CA ALA A 84 2.15 -3.05 -13.01
C ALA A 84 3.62 -3.08 -12.55
N LEU A 85 3.86 -2.70 -11.29
CA LEU A 85 5.16 -2.87 -10.66
C LEU A 85 5.26 -4.27 -9.99
N PRO A 86 6.45 -4.87 -9.95
CA PRO A 86 7.74 -4.36 -10.46
C PRO A 86 7.84 -4.40 -11.99
N GLN A 87 8.49 -3.40 -12.59
CA GLN A 87 8.69 -3.29 -14.03
C GLN A 87 10.13 -2.89 -14.36
N THR A 88 10.76 -3.62 -15.29
CA THR A 88 12.13 -3.34 -15.74
C THR A 88 12.12 -2.79 -17.17
N TYR A 89 12.89 -1.74 -17.40
CA TYR A 89 13.16 -1.16 -18.71
C TYR A 89 14.62 -1.36 -19.07
N TYR A 90 14.87 -1.73 -20.33
CA TYR A 90 16.21 -1.98 -20.83
C TYR A 90 16.65 -0.89 -21.79
N PHE A 91 17.89 -0.43 -21.66
CA PHE A 91 18.52 0.60 -22.46
C PHE A 91 19.78 0.05 -23.13
N ASN A 92 20.31 0.78 -24.12
CA ASN A 92 21.58 0.46 -24.77
C ASN A 92 21.67 -1.02 -25.23
N ASN A 93 20.62 -1.52 -25.88
CA ASN A 93 20.50 -2.92 -26.31
C ASN A 93 20.61 -3.94 -25.17
N GLY A 94 20.15 -3.58 -23.98
CA GLY A 94 20.14 -4.46 -22.81
C GLY A 94 21.41 -4.39 -21.95
N ALA A 95 22.32 -3.45 -22.25
CA ALA A 95 23.52 -3.24 -21.44
C ALA A 95 23.21 -2.51 -20.13
N ASP A 96 22.18 -1.67 -20.16
CA ASP A 96 21.71 -0.90 -19.00
C ASP A 96 20.25 -1.23 -18.71
N ASP A 97 19.85 -1.10 -17.46
CA ASP A 97 18.47 -1.31 -17.01
C ASP A 97 18.05 -0.30 -15.93
N LEU A 98 16.74 -0.17 -15.80
CA LEU A 98 16.08 0.59 -14.75
C LEU A 98 14.86 -0.21 -14.29
N LEU A 99 14.85 -0.58 -13.02
CA LEU A 99 13.78 -1.30 -12.35
C LEU A 99 12.98 -0.34 -11.49
N TYR A 100 11.67 -0.30 -11.68
CA TYR A 100 10.75 0.18 -10.65
C TYR A 100 10.31 -0.96 -9.77
N THR A 101 10.34 -0.73 -8.47
CA THR A 101 9.76 -1.65 -7.48
C THR A 101 9.11 -0.86 -6.35
N PHE A 102 8.40 -1.54 -5.47
CA PHE A 102 7.77 -0.93 -4.31
C PHE A 102 7.72 -1.91 -3.13
N ASP A 103 7.60 -1.33 -1.94
CA ASP A 103 7.15 -2.02 -0.74
C ASP A 103 6.10 -1.18 -0.01
N PHE A 104 5.43 -1.78 0.96
CA PHE A 104 4.45 -1.08 1.77
C PHE A 104 4.37 -1.63 3.19
N SER A 105 3.91 -0.78 4.09
CA SER A 105 3.45 -1.15 5.43
C SER A 105 1.99 -0.73 5.60
N VAL A 106 1.43 -0.92 6.78
CA VAL A 106 0.09 -0.39 7.09
C VAL A 106 0.04 1.14 7.07
N ASN A 107 1.18 1.82 7.13
CA ASN A 107 1.29 3.27 7.27
C ASN A 107 1.78 3.98 6.00
N ASP A 108 2.49 3.30 5.12
CA ASP A 108 3.19 3.94 4.00
C ASP A 108 3.40 3.00 2.81
N ILE A 109 3.71 3.63 1.69
CA ILE A 109 4.16 2.99 0.44
C ILE A 109 5.46 3.66 0.05
N ASN A 110 6.46 2.87 -0.30
CA ASN A 110 7.69 3.34 -0.89
C ASN A 110 7.81 2.81 -2.31
N ILE A 111 8.08 3.70 -3.26
CA ILE A 111 8.33 3.36 -4.67
C ILE A 111 9.79 3.69 -4.96
N TYR A 112 10.51 2.77 -5.57
CA TYR A 112 11.95 2.87 -5.80
C TYR A 112 12.29 2.76 -7.27
N ILE A 113 13.37 3.44 -7.65
CA ILE A 113 14.13 3.12 -8.86
C ILE A 113 15.45 2.49 -8.44
N ASP A 114 15.76 1.34 -9.03
CA ASP A 114 17.11 0.74 -9.07
C ASP A 114 17.58 0.73 -10.52
N SER A 115 18.77 1.25 -10.79
CA SER A 115 19.27 1.38 -12.15
C SER A 115 20.78 1.22 -12.22
N THR A 116 21.27 0.71 -13.35
CA THR A 116 22.71 0.56 -13.64
C THR A 116 23.39 1.88 -14.01
N PHE A 117 22.61 2.96 -14.13
CA PHE A 117 23.08 4.31 -14.45
C PHE A 117 22.31 5.35 -13.59
N PRO A 118 22.79 6.61 -13.47
CA PRO A 118 22.03 7.65 -12.76
C PRO A 118 20.66 7.85 -13.39
N ALA A 119 19.57 7.66 -12.60
CA ALA A 119 18.20 7.74 -13.14
C ALA A 119 17.88 9.12 -13.72
N GLU A 120 18.60 10.16 -13.32
CA GLU A 120 18.49 11.52 -13.86
C GLU A 120 18.87 11.58 -15.36
N ASP A 121 19.67 10.66 -15.86
CA ASP A 121 20.03 10.55 -17.28
C ASP A 121 18.87 10.05 -18.15
N ALA A 122 17.80 9.52 -17.49
CA ALA A 122 16.56 9.11 -18.13
C ALA A 122 15.35 9.89 -17.58
N PRO A 123 15.22 11.20 -17.86
CA PRO A 123 14.18 12.04 -17.25
C PRO A 123 12.76 11.61 -17.58
N ALA A 124 12.50 10.92 -18.67
CA ALA A 124 11.21 10.33 -18.99
C ALA A 124 10.80 9.23 -17.99
N PHE A 125 11.77 8.69 -17.23
CA PHE A 125 11.54 7.66 -16.22
C PHE A 125 11.79 8.16 -14.80
N SER A 126 12.43 9.29 -14.59
CA SER A 126 12.77 9.77 -13.25
C SER A 126 12.00 11.02 -12.82
N VAL A 127 11.47 11.81 -13.76
CA VAL A 127 10.87 13.12 -13.47
C VAL A 127 9.35 13.05 -13.59
N ASN A 128 8.63 13.55 -12.56
CA ASN A 128 7.16 13.72 -12.56
C ASN A 128 6.41 12.45 -12.97
N GLN A 129 6.80 11.33 -12.40
CA GLN A 129 6.12 10.07 -12.66
C GLN A 129 4.73 10.04 -12.02
N VAL A 130 3.82 9.27 -12.59
CA VAL A 130 2.45 9.11 -12.06
C VAL A 130 2.22 7.64 -11.73
N PHE A 131 1.71 7.39 -10.53
CA PHE A 131 1.40 6.03 -10.08
C PHE A 131 -0.04 5.92 -9.64
N ARG A 132 -0.70 4.83 -9.99
CA ARG A 132 -1.97 4.41 -9.38
C ARG A 132 -1.74 3.32 -8.38
N VAL A 133 -2.35 3.50 -7.23
CA VAL A 133 -2.33 2.56 -6.13
C VAL A 133 -3.73 2.00 -5.96
N VAL A 134 -3.83 0.67 -5.93
CA VAL A 134 -5.07 -0.03 -5.61
C VAL A 134 -4.89 -0.75 -4.28
N VAL A 135 -5.75 -0.43 -3.32
CA VAL A 135 -5.83 -1.12 -2.03
C VAL A 135 -6.91 -2.17 -2.14
N ILE A 136 -6.55 -3.42 -1.94
CA ILE A 136 -7.48 -4.56 -1.97
C ILE A 136 -7.66 -5.07 -0.56
N PRO A 137 -8.87 -4.97 0.03
CA PRO A 137 -9.15 -5.47 1.36
C PRO A 137 -8.94 -6.98 1.47
N GLY A 138 -8.18 -7.41 2.48
CA GLY A 138 -7.92 -8.83 2.73
C GLY A 138 -9.17 -9.65 2.98
N PHE A 139 -10.23 -9.03 3.50
CA PHE A 139 -11.51 -9.68 3.74
C PHE A 139 -12.26 -10.05 2.46
N LEU A 140 -12.05 -9.33 1.35
CA LEU A 140 -12.62 -9.68 0.04
C LEU A 140 -12.06 -10.99 -0.50
N SER A 141 -10.80 -11.28 -0.23
CA SER A 141 -10.16 -12.51 -0.71
C SER A 141 -10.84 -13.79 -0.21
N ASN A 142 -11.52 -13.71 0.94
CA ASN A 142 -12.21 -14.83 1.55
C ASN A 142 -13.68 -14.98 1.12
N LYS A 143 -14.32 -13.92 0.59
CA LYS A 143 -15.74 -13.93 0.20
C LYS A 143 -15.98 -14.08 -1.29
N SER A 144 -15.03 -13.68 -2.12
CA SER A 144 -15.16 -13.68 -3.59
C SER A 144 -14.77 -15.00 -4.25
N ALA A 145 -14.51 -16.05 -3.48
CA ALA A 145 -14.10 -17.36 -4.01
C ALA A 145 -15.13 -18.02 -4.94
N THR A 146 -16.29 -17.41 -5.18
CA THR A 146 -17.30 -17.97 -6.08
C THR A 146 -17.13 -17.57 -7.55
N ASN A 147 -16.31 -16.56 -7.90
CA ASN A 147 -16.10 -16.14 -9.31
C ASN A 147 -14.76 -15.43 -9.59
N THR A 148 -13.80 -15.38 -8.70
CA THR A 148 -12.45 -14.92 -9.02
C THR A 148 -11.63 -16.06 -9.61
N ALA A 149 -12.06 -16.57 -10.77
CA ALA A 149 -11.13 -17.17 -11.69
C ALA A 149 -9.98 -16.18 -11.85
N SER A 150 -8.82 -16.52 -11.34
CA SER A 150 -7.55 -15.79 -11.35
C SER A 150 -7.57 -14.44 -12.09
N VAL A 151 -7.90 -13.35 -11.36
CA VAL A 151 -7.73 -12.00 -11.90
C VAL A 151 -6.25 -11.81 -12.20
N ASP A 152 -5.93 -11.40 -13.41
CA ASP A 152 -4.57 -10.99 -13.73
C ASP A 152 -4.27 -9.67 -13.02
N LEU A 153 -3.51 -9.70 -11.94
CA LEU A 153 -3.14 -8.54 -11.15
C LEU A 153 -2.15 -7.61 -11.86
N THR A 154 -1.58 -8.04 -12.99
CA THR A 154 -0.73 -7.20 -13.83
C THR A 154 -1.53 -6.37 -14.83
N ASP A 155 -2.79 -6.75 -15.10
CA ASP A 155 -3.71 -5.98 -15.93
C ASP A 155 -4.56 -5.03 -15.06
N TYR A 156 -4.22 -3.73 -15.12
CA TYR A 156 -4.93 -2.69 -14.39
C TYR A 156 -6.44 -2.70 -14.67
N ASN A 157 -6.85 -2.87 -15.92
CA ASN A 157 -8.26 -2.84 -16.27
C ASN A 157 -9.01 -4.07 -15.74
N ALA A 158 -8.38 -5.23 -15.76
CA ALA A 158 -8.92 -6.45 -15.16
C ALA A 158 -9.11 -6.29 -13.65
N VAL A 159 -8.16 -5.67 -12.95
CA VAL A 159 -8.25 -5.35 -11.51
C VAL A 159 -9.39 -4.36 -11.25
N MET A 160 -9.45 -3.25 -11.98
CA MET A 160 -10.52 -2.25 -11.81
C MET A 160 -11.91 -2.88 -11.98
N GLN A 161 -12.07 -3.76 -12.98
CA GLN A 161 -13.33 -4.45 -13.22
C GLN A 161 -13.66 -5.47 -12.12
N ALA A 162 -12.68 -6.28 -11.72
CA ALA A 162 -12.87 -7.34 -10.74
C ALA A 162 -13.28 -6.81 -9.36
N TYR A 163 -12.73 -5.66 -8.99
CA TYR A 163 -13.01 -5.01 -7.70
C TYR A 163 -14.04 -3.87 -7.81
N ASN A 164 -14.72 -3.75 -8.96
CA ASN A 164 -15.77 -2.74 -9.20
C ASN A 164 -15.29 -1.30 -8.94
N LEU A 165 -14.05 -1.02 -9.27
CA LEU A 165 -13.44 0.29 -9.15
C LEU A 165 -13.78 1.16 -10.37
N ASN A 166 -13.90 2.47 -10.15
CA ASN A 166 -14.22 3.42 -11.21
C ASN A 166 -13.10 4.44 -11.38
N SER A 167 -12.52 4.50 -12.57
CA SER A 167 -11.45 5.45 -12.89
C SER A 167 -11.89 6.92 -12.83
N SER A 168 -13.19 7.23 -12.92
CA SER A 168 -13.70 8.60 -12.75
C SER A 168 -13.68 9.10 -11.30
N ASN A 169 -13.53 8.20 -10.33
CA ASN A 169 -13.50 8.50 -8.90
C ASN A 169 -12.09 8.37 -8.29
N VAL A 170 -11.07 8.24 -9.11
CA VAL A 170 -9.69 8.19 -8.64
C VAL A 170 -9.31 9.51 -7.99
N ARG A 171 -8.96 9.47 -6.71
CA ARG A 171 -8.50 10.64 -5.98
C ARG A 171 -7.02 10.88 -6.29
N THR A 172 -6.67 12.05 -6.82
CA THR A 172 -5.28 12.45 -7.00
C THR A 172 -4.72 13.00 -5.69
N ILE A 173 -3.53 12.55 -5.32
CA ILE A 173 -2.84 12.93 -4.10
C ILE A 173 -1.46 13.48 -4.51
N GLY A 174 -1.08 14.63 -3.93
CA GLY A 174 0.24 15.23 -4.19
C GLY A 174 0.23 16.62 -4.82
N GLU A 175 -0.92 17.14 -5.21
CA GLU A 175 -1.06 18.57 -5.51
C GLU A 175 -1.10 19.39 -4.21
N ARG A 176 0.07 19.83 -3.74
CA ARG A 176 0.22 20.91 -2.76
C ARG A 176 1.34 21.84 -3.19
#